data_0ef59148fbe946f117b2d9a0d727342f
#
_entry.id   0ef59148fbe946f117b2d9a0d727342f
#
_cell.length_a   1.000
_cell.length_b   1.000
_cell.length_c   1.000
_cell.angle_alpha   90.00
_cell.angle_beta   90.00
_cell.angle_gamma   90.00
#
_symmetry.space_group_name_H-M   'P 1'
#
loop_
_entity.id
_entity.type
_entity.pdbx_description
1 polymer ?
#
loop_
_entity_poly.entity_id
_entity_poly.type
_entity_poly.pdbx_seq_one_letter_code
_entity_poly.pdbx_strand_id
1 'polypeptide(L)'
;MAGSRTYRTKVLVLDKTKLKETDLILTMLDERGRQVRAVAKGARKPGGRLAARCELFCTVDMLLAHGRSLDVVSQAELMEAPLGAAPDYETTCAASAIAEVARVCSFEDAEDPFTFAITQRALALVGSGLDTAHMDLLVACLLYTSPSPRDA
;
A
#
# COMPACT_ATOMS: atom_id res chain seq x y z
N MET A 1 29.95 10.38 8.64
CA MET A 1 29.19 9.44 7.90
C MET A 1 27.79 9.99 7.69
N ALA A 2 27.50 10.25 6.48
CA ALA A 2 26.11 10.50 6.22
C ALA A 2 25.36 9.27 6.67
N GLY A 3 25.02 9.21 7.90
CA GLY A 3 24.20 8.15 8.38
C GLY A 3 23.09 7.95 7.38
N SER A 4 22.81 6.73 7.03
CA SER A 4 21.62 6.41 6.30
C SER A 4 20.47 7.09 7.03
N ARG A 5 19.85 8.04 6.39
CA ARG A 5 18.67 8.66 6.94
C ARG A 5 17.56 7.63 6.86
N THR A 6 17.35 6.95 7.95
CA THR A 6 16.25 5.99 8.05
C THR A 6 15.08 6.63 8.77
N TYR A 7 13.90 6.19 8.43
CA TYR A 7 12.69 6.61 9.12
C TYR A 7 11.74 5.42 9.22
N ARG A 8 10.92 5.45 10.24
CA ARG A 8 9.94 4.40 10.49
C ARG A 8 8.54 4.94 10.26
N THR A 9 7.75 4.21 9.52
CA THR A 9 6.36 4.59 9.26
C THR A 9 5.50 3.37 9.01
N LYS A 10 4.22 3.53 9.26
CA LYS A 10 3.21 2.54 8.93
C LYS A 10 2.73 2.82 7.51
N VAL A 11 2.66 1.81 6.68
CA VAL A 11 2.28 1.95 5.28
C VAL A 11 1.24 0.91 4.88
N LEU A 12 0.43 1.28 3.87
CA LEU A 12 -0.42 0.36 3.13
C LEU A 12 0.23 0.07 1.79
N VAL A 13 0.40 -1.19 1.45
CA VAL A 13 0.99 -1.57 0.15
C VAL A 13 -0.10 -1.53 -0.90
N LEU A 14 0.03 -0.60 -1.85
CA LEU A 14 -0.97 -0.37 -2.90
C LEU A 14 -0.64 -1.09 -4.21
N ASP A 15 0.64 -1.20 -4.55
CA ASP A 15 1.07 -1.81 -5.80
C ASP A 15 2.48 -2.37 -5.67
N LYS A 16 2.78 -3.38 -6.48
CA LYS A 16 4.10 -4.01 -6.54
C LYS A 16 4.50 -4.14 -8.00
N THR A 17 5.69 -3.67 -8.34
CA THR A 17 6.26 -3.78 -9.68
C THR A 17 7.59 -4.50 -9.62
N LYS A 18 7.80 -5.43 -10.52
CA LYS A 18 9.07 -6.16 -10.60
C LYS A 18 10.19 -5.23 -11.03
N LEU A 19 11.32 -5.33 -10.36
CA LEU A 19 12.52 -4.59 -10.67
C LEU A 19 13.69 -5.58 -10.74
N LYS A 20 14.38 -5.63 -11.87
CA LYS A 20 15.46 -6.58 -12.10
C LYS A 20 14.99 -8.01 -11.86
N GLU A 21 15.87 -8.90 -11.43
CA GLU A 21 15.54 -10.31 -11.26
C GLU A 21 14.90 -10.64 -9.91
N THR A 22 15.31 -9.94 -8.86
CA THR A 22 14.95 -10.32 -7.49
C THR A 22 14.29 -9.21 -6.69
N ASP A 23 14.19 -7.99 -7.21
CA ASP A 23 13.72 -6.85 -6.48
C ASP A 23 12.27 -6.49 -6.83
N LEU A 24 11.64 -5.74 -5.95
CA LEU A 24 10.31 -5.17 -6.19
C LEU A 24 10.37 -3.67 -5.91
N ILE A 25 9.60 -2.90 -6.69
CA ILE A 25 9.25 -1.54 -6.33
C ILE A 25 7.87 -1.59 -5.68
N LEU A 26 7.77 -1.07 -4.48
CA LEU A 26 6.52 -0.99 -3.74
C LEU A 26 5.99 0.44 -3.83
N THR A 27 4.73 0.58 -4.21
CA THR A 27 4.01 1.85 -4.12
C THR A 27 3.09 1.74 -2.92
N MET A 28 3.24 2.66 -1.98
CA MET A 28 2.61 2.56 -0.68
C MET A 28 2.01 3.91 -0.27
N LEU A 29 1.11 3.85 0.69
CA LEU A 29 0.51 5.02 1.31
C LEU A 29 0.91 5.03 2.78
N ASP A 30 1.57 6.09 3.24
CA ASP A 30 1.93 6.18 4.65
C ASP A 30 0.77 6.72 5.49
N GLU A 31 0.94 6.71 6.81
CA GLU A 31 -0.14 7.13 7.71
C GLU A 31 -0.42 8.63 7.68
N ARG A 32 0.44 9.42 7.05
CA ARG A 32 0.20 10.84 6.79
C ARG A 32 -0.55 11.06 5.47
N GLY A 33 -0.81 10.00 4.72
CA GLY A 33 -1.47 10.08 3.43
C GLY A 33 -0.57 10.42 2.26
N ARG A 34 0.75 10.38 2.46
CA ARG A 34 1.70 10.56 1.36
C ARG A 34 1.93 9.25 0.63
N GLN A 35 2.15 9.35 -0.66
CA GLN A 35 2.60 8.20 -1.44
C GLN A 35 4.10 8.00 -1.23
N VAL A 36 4.50 6.78 -0.90
CA VAL A 36 5.89 6.40 -0.69
C VAL A 36 6.23 5.29 -1.67
N ARG A 37 7.32 5.46 -2.41
CA ARG A 37 7.82 4.43 -3.31
C ARG A 37 9.18 3.97 -2.83
N ALA A 38 9.34 2.66 -2.72
CA ALA A 38 10.57 2.08 -2.18
C ALA A 38 10.92 0.78 -2.88
N VAL A 39 12.22 0.48 -2.92
CA VAL A 39 12.73 -0.78 -3.44
C VAL A 39 12.83 -1.78 -2.31
N ALA A 40 12.23 -2.94 -2.50
CA ALA A 40 12.41 -4.10 -1.63
C ALA A 40 13.44 -5.01 -2.27
N LYS A 41 14.70 -4.87 -1.87
CA LYS A 41 15.81 -5.62 -2.46
C LYS A 41 15.72 -7.10 -2.08
N GLY A 42 15.84 -7.95 -3.08
CA GLY A 42 15.83 -9.39 -2.87
C GLY A 42 14.47 -9.96 -2.48
N ALA A 43 13.40 -9.18 -2.58
CA ALA A 43 12.06 -9.60 -2.16
C ALA A 43 11.56 -10.84 -2.93
N ARG A 44 12.04 -11.02 -4.15
CA ARG A 44 11.62 -12.14 -5.01
C ARG A 44 12.57 -13.33 -4.94
N LYS A 45 13.60 -13.27 -4.09
CA LYS A 45 14.53 -14.40 -3.92
C LYS A 45 13.82 -15.58 -3.25
N PRO A 46 14.08 -16.82 -3.72
CA PRO A 46 13.55 -18.01 -3.04
C PRO A 46 13.98 -18.02 -1.57
N GLY A 47 13.04 -18.36 -0.69
CA GLY A 47 13.32 -18.42 0.76
C GLY A 47 13.36 -17.07 1.46
N GLY A 48 13.22 -15.98 0.73
CA GLY A 48 13.16 -14.65 1.33
C GLY A 48 11.84 -14.42 2.08
N ARG A 49 11.91 -13.68 3.18
CA ARG A 49 10.73 -13.39 4.01
C ARG A 49 10.10 -12.05 3.68
N LEU A 50 10.83 -11.20 2.97
CA LEU A 50 10.41 -9.82 2.74
C LEU A 50 9.13 -9.75 1.87
N ALA A 51 9.02 -10.60 0.86
CA ALA A 51 7.84 -10.62 0.00
C ALA A 51 6.56 -10.91 0.79
N ALA A 52 6.62 -11.85 1.73
CA ALA A 52 5.46 -12.20 2.56
C ALA A 52 5.06 -11.08 3.50
N ARG A 53 6.02 -10.22 3.88
CA ARG A 53 5.76 -9.08 4.78
C ARG A 53 5.29 -7.84 4.05
N CYS A 54 5.42 -7.81 2.73
CA CYS A 54 5.08 -6.66 1.88
C CYS A 54 4.00 -6.99 0.87
N GLU A 55 3.03 -7.83 1.26
CA GLU A 55 1.95 -8.22 0.36
C GLU A 55 0.98 -7.06 0.11
N LEU A 56 0.33 -7.10 -1.06
CA LEU A 56 -0.68 -6.11 -1.45
C LEU A 56 -1.77 -6.00 -0.40
N PHE A 57 -2.25 -4.79 -0.19
CA PHE A 57 -3.38 -4.44 0.67
C PHE A 57 -3.11 -4.59 2.16
N CYS A 58 -1.90 -5.00 2.53
CA CYS A 58 -1.52 -5.16 3.93
C CYS A 58 -1.01 -3.86 4.52
N THR A 59 -1.25 -3.69 5.82
CA THR A 59 -0.62 -2.63 6.60
C THR A 59 0.68 -3.18 7.18
N VAL A 60 1.77 -2.47 6.97
CA VAL A 60 3.11 -2.91 7.33
C VAL A 60 3.82 -1.79 8.08
N ASP A 61 4.48 -2.13 9.17
CA ASP A 61 5.39 -1.23 9.87
C ASP A 61 6.76 -1.37 9.21
N MET A 62 7.23 -0.31 8.58
CA MET A 62 8.48 -0.34 7.83
C MET A 62 9.53 0.60 8.36
N LEU A 63 10.76 0.15 8.31
CA LEU A 63 11.94 1.00 8.41
C LEU A 63 12.46 1.21 7.00
N LEU A 64 12.53 2.46 6.57
CA LEU A 64 12.91 2.86 5.22
C LEU A 64 14.17 3.70 5.29
N ALA A 65 15.03 3.53 4.29
CA ALA A 65 16.20 4.39 4.10
C ALA A 65 15.95 5.31 2.92
N HIS A 66 16.24 6.60 3.07
CA HIS A 66 16.10 7.56 1.98
C HIS A 66 17.06 7.23 0.85
N GLY A 67 16.55 7.26 -0.38
CA GLY A 67 17.32 7.10 -1.59
C GLY A 67 17.19 8.32 -2.49
N ARG A 68 17.85 8.29 -3.64
CA ARG A 68 17.82 9.40 -4.60
C ARG A 68 16.45 9.61 -5.23
N SER A 69 15.90 8.55 -5.80
CA SER A 69 14.59 8.58 -6.45
C SER A 69 13.60 7.66 -5.76
N LEU A 70 14.08 6.56 -5.22
CA LEU A 70 13.27 5.59 -4.49
C LEU A 70 13.94 5.33 -3.16
N ASP A 71 13.13 5.23 -2.11
CA ASP A 71 13.61 4.79 -0.82
C ASP A 71 13.91 3.28 -0.85
N VAL A 72 14.52 2.76 0.18
CA VAL A 72 14.88 1.34 0.28
C VAL A 72 14.28 0.78 1.56
N VAL A 73 13.60 -0.35 1.44
CA VAL A 73 13.05 -1.06 2.60
C VAL A 73 14.20 -1.72 3.36
N SER A 74 14.42 -1.29 4.60
CA SER A 74 15.41 -1.90 5.49
C SER A 74 14.82 -3.01 6.32
N GLN A 75 13.63 -2.79 6.88
CA GLN A 75 12.90 -3.77 7.67
C GLN A 75 11.41 -3.62 7.42
N ALA A 76 10.68 -4.72 7.55
CA ALA A 76 9.24 -4.73 7.40
C ALA A 76 8.63 -5.71 8.39
N GLU A 77 7.56 -5.29 9.05
CA GLU A 77 6.81 -6.13 9.97
C GLU A 77 5.32 -6.03 9.59
N LEU A 78 4.73 -7.18 9.27
CA LEU A 78 3.33 -7.24 8.91
C LEU A 78 2.46 -6.93 10.14
N MET A 79 1.59 -5.91 10.00
CA MET A 79 0.67 -5.51 11.07
C MET A 79 -0.73 -6.07 10.85
N GLU A 80 -1.26 -5.90 9.65
CA GLU A 80 -2.62 -6.33 9.32
C GLU A 80 -2.66 -6.85 7.89
N ALA A 81 -3.38 -7.95 7.70
CA ALA A 81 -3.66 -8.52 6.39
C ALA A 81 -5.19 -8.67 6.26
N PRO A 82 -5.90 -7.59 5.90
CA PRO A 82 -7.36 -7.57 5.98
C PRO A 82 -8.05 -8.58 5.09
N LEU A 83 -7.42 -8.98 3.98
CA LEU A 83 -8.01 -9.93 3.05
C LEU A 83 -7.72 -11.40 3.41
N GLY A 84 -6.87 -11.65 4.41
CA GLY A 84 -6.49 -13.01 4.77
C GLY A 84 -5.54 -13.65 3.76
N ALA A 85 -5.35 -14.96 3.91
CA ALA A 85 -4.35 -15.69 3.12
C ALA A 85 -4.81 -16.04 1.70
N ALA A 86 -6.11 -16.18 1.48
CA ALA A 86 -6.63 -16.64 0.19
C ALA A 86 -7.96 -15.93 -0.12
N PRO A 87 -7.92 -14.63 -0.44
CA PRO A 87 -9.13 -13.90 -0.81
C PRO A 87 -9.69 -14.44 -2.13
N ASP A 88 -11.01 -14.39 -2.29
CA ASP A 88 -11.64 -14.77 -3.54
C ASP A 88 -11.41 -13.69 -4.61
N TYR A 89 -11.84 -13.98 -5.84
CA TYR A 89 -11.63 -13.09 -6.97
C TYR A 89 -12.34 -11.74 -6.78
N GLU A 90 -13.57 -11.75 -6.32
CA GLU A 90 -14.35 -10.52 -6.13
C GLU A 90 -13.74 -9.62 -5.07
N THR A 91 -13.33 -10.20 -3.95
CA THR A 91 -12.64 -9.46 -2.89
C THR A 91 -11.34 -8.85 -3.40
N THR A 92 -10.57 -9.60 -4.17
CA THR A 92 -9.32 -9.12 -4.76
C THR A 92 -9.57 -7.98 -5.74
N CYS A 93 -10.60 -8.08 -6.58
CA CYS A 93 -10.95 -7.01 -7.52
C CYS A 93 -11.37 -5.73 -6.79
N ALA A 94 -12.19 -5.85 -5.76
CA ALA A 94 -12.61 -4.69 -4.99
C ALA A 94 -11.42 -4.04 -4.28
N ALA A 95 -10.56 -4.83 -3.67
CA ALA A 95 -9.35 -4.32 -3.02
C ALA A 95 -8.41 -3.64 -4.02
N SER A 96 -8.26 -4.19 -5.21
CA SER A 96 -7.44 -3.61 -6.28
C SER A 96 -7.99 -2.25 -6.71
N ALA A 97 -9.30 -2.13 -6.83
CA ALA A 97 -9.94 -0.86 -7.17
C ALA A 97 -9.72 0.19 -6.07
N ILE A 98 -9.86 -0.21 -4.81
CA ILE A 98 -9.62 0.68 -3.67
C ILE A 98 -8.17 1.16 -3.66
N ALA A 99 -7.22 0.24 -3.85
CA ALA A 99 -5.80 0.58 -3.88
C ALA A 99 -5.46 1.50 -5.05
N GLU A 100 -6.08 1.29 -6.21
CA GLU A 100 -5.87 2.15 -7.38
C GLU A 100 -6.38 3.57 -7.14
N VAL A 101 -7.54 3.72 -6.50
CA VAL A 101 -8.06 5.03 -6.12
C VAL A 101 -7.08 5.73 -5.18
N ALA A 102 -6.59 5.03 -4.17
CA ALA A 102 -5.64 5.60 -3.22
C ALA A 102 -4.33 6.00 -3.91
N ARG A 103 -3.85 5.18 -4.85
CA ARG A 103 -2.63 5.46 -5.61
C ARG A 103 -2.78 6.72 -6.46
N VAL A 104 -3.91 6.88 -7.13
CA VAL A 104 -4.16 8.04 -8.00
C VAL A 104 -4.38 9.32 -7.20
N CYS A 105 -4.96 9.20 -6.02
CA CYS A 105 -5.33 10.35 -5.17
C CYS A 105 -4.24 10.74 -4.16
N SER A 106 -3.10 10.05 -4.14
CA SER A 106 -2.00 10.35 -3.22
C SER A 106 -0.76 10.83 -3.98
N PHE A 107 0.05 11.65 -3.31
CA PHE A 107 1.25 12.25 -3.90
C PHE A 107 2.41 12.15 -2.91
N GLU A 108 3.63 12.19 -3.44
CA GLU A 108 4.83 12.09 -2.61
C GLU A 108 5.07 13.33 -1.77
N ASP A 109 4.59 14.48 -2.24
CA ASP A 109 4.84 15.78 -1.62
C ASP A 109 3.61 16.40 -0.96
N ALA A 110 2.52 15.65 -0.81
CA ALA A 110 1.29 16.14 -0.20
C ALA A 110 0.81 15.18 0.85
N GLU A 111 0.31 15.72 1.95
CA GLU A 111 -0.19 14.94 3.07
C GLU A 111 -1.71 15.08 3.20
N ASP A 112 -2.37 13.94 3.36
CA ASP A 112 -3.79 13.88 3.68
C ASP A 112 -4.06 12.62 4.50
N PRO A 113 -3.97 12.71 5.83
CA PRO A 113 -4.17 11.53 6.69
C PRO A 113 -5.53 10.86 6.51
N PHE A 114 -6.52 11.58 6.04
CA PHE A 114 -7.83 11.01 5.75
C PHE A 114 -7.75 9.92 4.68
N THR A 115 -6.91 10.12 3.67
CA THR A 115 -6.72 9.14 2.59
C THR A 115 -6.22 7.80 3.15
N PHE A 116 -5.29 7.82 4.08
CA PHE A 116 -4.82 6.58 4.72
C PHE A 116 -5.94 5.91 5.53
N ALA A 117 -6.62 6.69 6.36
CA ALA A 117 -7.65 6.15 7.25
C ALA A 117 -8.81 5.54 6.46
N ILE A 118 -9.28 6.23 5.42
CA ILE A 118 -10.42 5.73 4.63
C ILE A 118 -10.02 4.51 3.80
N THR A 119 -8.83 4.49 3.25
CA THR A 119 -8.34 3.36 2.47
C THR A 119 -8.18 2.11 3.35
N GLN A 120 -7.58 2.27 4.52
CA GLN A 120 -7.42 1.18 5.48
C GLN A 120 -8.79 0.63 5.91
N ARG A 121 -9.72 1.51 6.20
CA ARG A 121 -11.07 1.12 6.59
C ARG A 121 -11.81 0.39 5.47
N ALA A 122 -11.70 0.89 4.25
CA ALA A 122 -12.33 0.27 3.09
C ALA A 122 -11.80 -1.15 2.85
N LEU A 123 -10.48 -1.33 2.94
CA LEU A 123 -9.87 -2.66 2.80
C LEU A 123 -10.34 -3.61 3.91
N ALA A 124 -10.46 -3.12 5.14
CA ALA A 124 -10.96 -3.92 6.25
C ALA A 124 -12.41 -4.35 6.02
N LEU A 125 -13.25 -3.47 5.51
CA LEU A 125 -14.65 -3.78 5.21
C LEU A 125 -14.77 -4.82 4.09
N VAL A 126 -13.99 -4.69 3.03
CA VAL A 126 -13.97 -5.68 1.94
C VAL A 126 -13.53 -7.04 2.48
N GLY A 127 -12.49 -7.05 3.30
CA GLY A 127 -11.98 -8.28 3.90
C GLY A 127 -12.90 -8.92 4.93
N SER A 128 -13.90 -8.20 5.42
CA SER A 128 -14.84 -8.71 6.42
C SER A 128 -15.97 -9.57 5.83
N GLY A 129 -16.02 -9.76 4.50
CA GLY A 129 -16.99 -10.62 3.87
C GLY A 129 -18.21 -9.91 3.31
N LEU A 130 -18.03 -8.68 2.82
CA LEU A 130 -19.10 -7.97 2.11
C LEU A 130 -19.51 -8.76 0.86
N ASP A 131 -20.78 -8.71 0.49
CA ASP A 131 -21.22 -9.24 -0.80
C ASP A 131 -20.81 -8.29 -1.94
N THR A 132 -20.90 -8.77 -3.17
CA THR A 132 -20.46 -8.03 -4.36
C THR A 132 -21.14 -6.68 -4.50
N ALA A 133 -22.45 -6.60 -4.25
CA ALA A 133 -23.19 -5.35 -4.38
C ALA A 133 -22.68 -4.29 -3.39
N HIS A 134 -22.39 -4.70 -2.16
CA HIS A 134 -21.84 -3.77 -1.15
C HIS A 134 -20.40 -3.39 -1.46
N MET A 135 -19.60 -4.30 -2.02
CA MET A 135 -18.25 -3.97 -2.47
C MET A 135 -18.27 -2.91 -3.58
N ASP A 136 -19.14 -3.09 -4.57
CA ASP A 136 -19.28 -2.15 -5.66
C ASP A 136 -19.71 -0.77 -5.15
N LEU A 137 -20.65 -0.75 -4.23
CA LEU A 137 -21.12 0.49 -3.60
C LEU A 137 -19.99 1.19 -2.84
N LEU A 138 -19.18 0.42 -2.10
CA LEU A 138 -18.06 0.97 -1.35
C LEU A 138 -17.03 1.62 -2.28
N VAL A 139 -16.68 0.93 -3.38
CA VAL A 139 -15.74 1.46 -4.38
C VAL A 139 -16.30 2.73 -5.01
N ALA A 140 -17.59 2.71 -5.38
CA ALA A 140 -18.23 3.88 -5.96
C ALA A 140 -18.24 5.07 -5.00
N CYS A 141 -18.51 4.82 -3.71
CA CYS A 141 -18.46 5.87 -2.69
C CYS A 141 -17.07 6.47 -2.54
N LEU A 142 -16.03 5.64 -2.58
CA LEU A 142 -14.65 6.11 -2.52
C LEU A 142 -14.31 6.98 -3.72
N LEU A 143 -14.70 6.57 -4.91
CA LEU A 143 -14.48 7.36 -6.13
C LEU A 143 -15.18 8.71 -6.06
N TYR A 144 -16.38 8.73 -5.52
CA TYR A 144 -17.18 9.97 -5.40
C TYR A 144 -16.60 10.92 -4.35
N THR A 145 -16.11 10.39 -3.22
CA THR A 145 -15.67 11.21 -2.09
C THR A 145 -14.18 11.55 -2.13
N SER A 146 -13.39 10.84 -2.93
CA SER A 146 -11.96 11.10 -3.02
C SER A 146 -11.68 12.41 -3.76
N PRO A 147 -10.72 13.23 -3.30
CA PRO A 147 -10.37 14.44 -4.01
C PRO A 147 -9.80 14.12 -5.40
N SER A 148 -10.21 14.91 -6.39
CA SER A 148 -9.64 14.78 -7.74
C SER A 148 -8.19 15.28 -7.72
N PRO A 149 -7.26 14.59 -8.41
CA PRO A 149 -5.90 15.10 -8.54
C PRO A 149 -5.82 16.49 -9.15
N ARG A 150 -6.85 16.90 -9.89
CA ARG A 150 -6.92 18.23 -10.51
C ARG A 150 -7.32 19.32 -9.53
N ASP A 151 -7.90 18.95 -8.40
CA ASP A 151 -8.38 19.89 -7.39
C ASP A 151 -7.33 20.17 -6.31
N ALA A 152 -6.19 19.54 -6.43
CA ALA A 152 -5.09 19.71 -5.50
C ALA A 152 -4.32 21.01 -5.76
#